data_548c2028f6b27a09dd30a4c06dbed4cd
#
_entry.id   548c2028f6b27a09dd30a4c06dbed4cd
#
_cell.length_a   1.000
_cell.length_b   1.000
_cell.length_c   1.000
_cell.angle_alpha   90.00
_cell.angle_beta   90.00
_cell.angle_gamma   90.00
#
_symmetry.space_group_name_H-M   'P 1'
#
loop_
_entity.id
_entity.type
_entity.pdbx_description
1 polymer ?
#
loop_
_entity_poly.entity_id
_entity_poly.type
_entity_poly.pdbx_seq_one_letter_code
_entity_poly.pdbx_strand_id
1 'polypeptide(L)'
;MNKRKKLFRLIGIALVAAFILISCNIAAIPVAPVSVTATQAPAASPIAPTPTLPPAQAATASSAPTATTTVAQTATSAPTATAQLTAQVIPSINAYCRKGPGSGYYEITYLQQGTAYNVIGRNSLNTWWLVQAPANVTCWMGDPGATQQGPVDQASIALVQPLPATPATFVDSYICNTTLHTLSVAFNWSAVANVTGYRIYRNGTQITDIAPPTTAYGDTSAPTGMNLVYGLEAHNDYGVAARITVSVPACN
;
A
#
# COMPACT_ATOMS: atom_id res chain seq x y z
N MET A 1 -30.15 -62.29 2.23
CA MET A 1 -29.76 -60.88 1.93
C MET A 1 -31.04 -60.08 1.79
N ASN A 2 -31.27 -59.13 2.68
CA ASN A 2 -32.57 -58.58 3.05
C ASN A 2 -33.12 -57.65 1.96
N LYS A 3 -34.35 -57.86 1.48
CA LYS A 3 -34.99 -57.07 0.40
C LYS A 3 -34.96 -55.55 0.67
N ARG A 4 -34.96 -55.13 1.94
CA ARG A 4 -34.81 -53.72 2.36
C ARG A 4 -33.45 -53.09 2.00
N LYS A 5 -32.32 -53.85 2.03
CA LYS A 5 -31.01 -53.35 1.67
C LYS A 5 -30.86 -53.10 0.14
N LYS A 6 -31.58 -53.90 -0.68
CA LYS A 6 -31.61 -53.68 -2.14
C LYS A 6 -32.42 -52.44 -2.52
N LEU A 7 -33.54 -52.18 -1.81
CA LEU A 7 -34.37 -51.00 -2.07
C LEU A 7 -33.63 -49.69 -1.74
N PHE A 8 -32.89 -49.64 -0.60
CA PHE A 8 -32.11 -48.46 -0.24
C PHE A 8 -30.94 -48.17 -1.23
N ARG A 9 -30.33 -49.19 -1.80
CA ARG A 9 -29.30 -49.01 -2.83
C ARG A 9 -29.85 -48.47 -4.16
N LEU A 10 -31.05 -48.90 -4.56
CA LEU A 10 -31.71 -48.40 -5.77
C LEU A 10 -32.20 -46.96 -5.63
N ILE A 11 -32.69 -46.57 -4.46
CA ILE A 11 -33.12 -45.20 -4.16
C ILE A 11 -31.91 -44.25 -4.12
N GLY A 12 -30.77 -44.69 -3.55
CA GLY A 12 -29.52 -43.90 -3.51
C GLY A 12 -28.94 -43.62 -4.90
N ILE A 13 -28.99 -44.61 -5.80
CA ILE A 13 -28.51 -44.45 -7.18
C ILE A 13 -29.43 -43.54 -8.00
N ALA A 14 -30.74 -43.61 -7.80
CA ALA A 14 -31.73 -42.76 -8.48
C ALA A 14 -31.59 -41.28 -8.05
N LEU A 15 -31.30 -41.00 -6.77
CA LEU A 15 -31.08 -39.63 -6.26
C LEU A 15 -29.80 -39.02 -6.80
N VAL A 16 -28.70 -39.77 -6.94
CA VAL A 16 -27.45 -39.28 -7.52
C VAL A 16 -27.61 -38.99 -9.02
N ALA A 17 -28.37 -39.84 -9.77
CA ALA A 17 -28.62 -39.57 -11.18
C ALA A 17 -29.52 -38.33 -11.42
N ALA A 18 -30.44 -38.01 -10.51
CA ALA A 18 -31.28 -36.83 -10.60
C ALA A 18 -30.49 -35.52 -10.36
N PHE A 19 -29.43 -35.55 -9.51
CA PHE A 19 -28.59 -34.38 -9.28
C PHE A 19 -27.65 -34.03 -10.44
N ILE A 20 -27.29 -34.99 -11.30
CA ILE A 20 -26.40 -34.76 -12.44
C ILE A 20 -27.12 -34.11 -13.62
N LEU A 21 -28.46 -34.17 -13.70
CA LEU A 21 -29.22 -33.61 -14.78
C LEU A 21 -29.68 -32.15 -14.59
N ILE A 22 -29.45 -31.55 -13.42
CA ILE A 22 -29.85 -30.16 -13.10
C ILE A 22 -28.72 -29.13 -13.39
N SER A 23 -27.50 -29.58 -13.69
CA SER A 23 -26.34 -28.69 -13.81
C SER A 23 -25.99 -28.21 -15.23
N CYS A 24 -26.89 -28.35 -16.22
CA CYS A 24 -26.66 -27.87 -17.61
C CYS A 24 -27.77 -26.99 -18.13
N ASN A 25 -28.08 -25.88 -17.45
CA ASN A 25 -28.81 -24.78 -18.07
C ASN A 25 -28.35 -23.44 -17.54
N ILE A 26 -27.07 -23.12 -17.75
CA ILE A 26 -26.63 -21.74 -17.69
C ILE A 26 -26.85 -21.15 -19.08
N ALA A 27 -27.99 -20.46 -19.23
CA ALA A 27 -28.25 -19.64 -20.42
C ALA A 27 -27.09 -18.60 -20.50
N ALA A 28 -26.34 -18.65 -21.59
CA ALA A 28 -25.33 -17.64 -21.89
C ALA A 28 -26.05 -16.28 -21.99
N ILE A 29 -25.78 -15.40 -21.04
CA ILE A 29 -26.21 -14.00 -21.14
C ILE A 29 -25.37 -13.38 -22.27
N PRO A 30 -25.98 -12.83 -23.32
CA PRO A 30 -25.23 -12.16 -24.37
C PRO A 30 -24.54 -10.93 -23.75
N VAL A 31 -23.21 -10.96 -23.68
CA VAL A 31 -22.39 -9.78 -23.36
C VAL A 31 -22.51 -8.84 -24.55
N ALA A 32 -23.19 -7.72 -24.35
CA ALA A 32 -23.18 -6.63 -25.31
C ALA A 32 -21.73 -6.14 -25.50
N PRO A 33 -21.29 -5.88 -26.74
CA PRO A 33 -19.96 -5.34 -26.97
C PRO A 33 -19.86 -3.96 -26.33
N VAL A 34 -18.96 -3.82 -25.39
CA VAL A 34 -18.58 -2.52 -24.82
C VAL A 34 -17.85 -1.78 -25.91
N SER A 35 -18.46 -0.77 -26.49
CA SER A 35 -17.80 0.17 -27.39
C SER A 35 -16.75 0.94 -26.57
N VAL A 36 -15.49 0.59 -26.71
CA VAL A 36 -14.37 1.40 -26.23
C VAL A 36 -14.33 2.65 -27.10
N THR A 37 -14.86 3.75 -26.60
CA THR A 37 -14.61 5.07 -27.18
C THR A 37 -13.12 5.33 -27.01
N ALA A 38 -12.38 5.33 -28.10
CA ALA A 38 -10.98 5.73 -28.12
C ALA A 38 -10.91 7.18 -27.64
N THR A 39 -10.37 7.37 -26.43
CA THR A 39 -10.02 8.70 -25.93
C THR A 39 -8.91 9.23 -26.80
N GLN A 40 -9.23 10.22 -27.61
CA GLN A 40 -8.31 10.92 -28.49
C GLN A 40 -7.20 11.52 -27.64
N ALA A 41 -5.96 11.19 -27.97
CA ALA A 41 -4.76 11.78 -27.35
C ALA A 41 -4.83 13.31 -27.47
N PRO A 42 -4.44 14.07 -26.46
CA PRO A 42 -4.38 15.52 -26.55
C PRO A 42 -3.41 15.91 -27.66
N ALA A 43 -3.88 16.76 -28.57
CA ALA A 43 -3.11 17.34 -29.66
C ALA A 43 -1.87 18.07 -29.10
N ALA A 44 -0.72 17.80 -29.67
CA ALA A 44 0.53 18.47 -29.35
C ALA A 44 0.35 19.99 -29.52
N SER A 45 0.65 20.73 -28.45
CA SER A 45 0.70 22.21 -28.50
C SER A 45 1.74 22.65 -29.52
N PRO A 46 1.44 23.69 -30.34
CA PRO A 46 2.39 24.21 -31.30
C PRO A 46 3.62 24.84 -30.59
N ILE A 47 4.79 24.44 -31.04
CA ILE A 47 6.08 24.97 -30.60
C ILE A 47 6.10 26.46 -30.91
N ALA A 48 6.32 27.31 -29.92
CA ALA A 48 6.50 28.73 -30.05
C ALA A 48 7.76 29.04 -30.93
N PRO A 49 7.70 30.03 -31.83
CA PRO A 49 8.84 30.36 -32.66
C PRO A 49 9.98 30.93 -31.82
N THR A 50 11.18 30.46 -32.11
CA THR A 50 12.47 30.95 -31.57
C THR A 50 12.62 32.45 -31.85
N PRO A 51 12.95 33.30 -30.86
CA PRO A 51 13.21 34.70 -31.10
C PRO A 51 14.50 34.87 -31.93
N THR A 52 14.36 35.46 -33.11
CA THR A 52 15.46 35.88 -33.99
C THR A 52 16.18 37.06 -33.36
N LEU A 53 17.46 36.93 -33.13
CA LEU A 53 18.32 38.02 -32.67
C LEU A 53 18.37 39.12 -33.73
N PRO A 54 18.28 40.43 -33.35
CA PRO A 54 18.46 41.53 -34.25
C PRO A 54 19.93 41.64 -34.69
N PRO A 55 20.24 42.15 -35.90
CA PRO A 55 21.59 42.31 -36.39
C PRO A 55 22.37 43.35 -35.59
N ALA A 56 23.65 43.06 -35.37
CA ALA A 56 24.59 43.93 -34.69
C ALA A 56 24.73 45.27 -35.42
N GLN A 57 24.39 46.37 -34.74
CA GLN A 57 24.68 47.73 -35.21
C GLN A 57 26.15 48.03 -35.03
N ALA A 58 26.78 48.54 -36.14
CA ALA A 58 28.14 48.96 -36.18
C ALA A 58 28.43 50.12 -35.21
N ALA A 59 29.48 49.98 -34.44
CA ALA A 59 29.91 50.99 -33.49
C ALA A 59 30.50 52.22 -34.27
N THR A 60 29.89 53.36 -34.09
CA THR A 60 30.47 54.67 -34.51
C THR A 60 31.39 55.15 -33.40
N ALA A 61 32.64 55.36 -33.73
CA ALA A 61 33.65 55.95 -32.84
C ALA A 61 33.24 57.34 -32.38
N SER A 62 33.15 57.62 -31.12
CA SER A 62 32.95 58.94 -30.52
C SER A 62 34.04 59.24 -29.53
N SER A 63 34.73 60.30 -29.79
CA SER A 63 35.57 61.26 -29.02
C SER A 63 35.85 60.98 -27.54
N ALA A 64 37.10 61.23 -27.16
CA ALA A 64 37.71 61.13 -25.84
C ALA A 64 36.91 61.77 -24.67
N PRO A 65 36.83 61.11 -23.53
CA PRO A 65 36.20 61.69 -22.37
C PRO A 65 37.17 62.57 -21.57
N THR A 66 36.68 63.72 -21.17
CA THR A 66 37.17 64.58 -20.11
C THR A 66 37.27 63.84 -18.78
N ALA A 67 38.41 63.97 -18.09
CA ALA A 67 38.62 63.37 -16.76
C ALA A 67 37.59 63.84 -15.75
N THR A 68 36.68 62.99 -15.39
CA THR A 68 35.71 63.18 -14.27
C THR A 68 36.31 62.57 -13.03
N THR A 69 36.45 63.37 -11.95
CA THR A 69 36.85 62.93 -10.63
C THR A 69 36.01 61.75 -10.14
N THR A 70 36.68 60.60 -9.94
CA THR A 70 36.04 59.38 -9.40
C THR A 70 35.70 59.62 -7.94
N VAL A 71 34.41 59.71 -7.63
CA VAL A 71 33.91 59.61 -6.26
C VAL A 71 34.12 58.17 -5.82
N ALA A 72 34.89 57.95 -4.75
CA ALA A 72 35.08 56.61 -4.15
C ALA A 72 33.73 56.04 -3.77
N GLN A 73 33.28 55.01 -4.48
CA GLN A 73 32.12 54.23 -4.07
C GLN A 73 32.46 53.48 -2.76
N THR A 74 31.77 53.84 -1.71
CA THR A 74 31.79 53.10 -0.45
C THR A 74 31.32 51.66 -0.75
N ALA A 75 32.21 50.68 -0.56
CA ALA A 75 31.87 49.27 -0.74
C ALA A 75 30.72 48.90 0.21
N THR A 76 29.52 48.75 -0.34
CA THR A 76 28.40 48.15 0.40
C THR A 76 28.78 46.72 0.70
N SER A 77 28.87 46.37 1.99
CA SER A 77 29.13 45.00 2.44
C SER A 77 28.11 44.05 1.79
N ALA A 78 28.61 43.05 1.08
CA ALA A 78 27.77 42.01 0.49
C ALA A 78 26.97 41.34 1.64
N PRO A 79 25.67 41.06 1.42
CA PRO A 79 24.87 40.37 2.44
C PRO A 79 25.57 39.06 2.79
N THR A 80 25.87 38.88 4.08
CA THR A 80 26.37 37.60 4.61
C THR A 80 25.35 36.53 4.28
N ALA A 81 25.77 35.51 3.48
CA ALA A 81 24.90 34.39 3.19
C ALA A 81 24.49 33.72 4.50
N THR A 82 23.24 33.87 4.88
CA THR A 82 22.67 33.16 6.04
C THR A 82 22.70 31.68 5.70
N ALA A 83 23.40 30.88 6.51
CA ALA A 83 23.45 29.42 6.34
C ALA A 83 22.00 28.90 6.41
N GLN A 84 21.49 28.36 5.32
CA GLN A 84 20.17 27.77 5.29
C GLN A 84 20.22 26.49 6.14
N LEU A 85 19.47 26.47 7.24
CA LEU A 85 19.36 25.28 8.09
C LEU A 85 18.75 24.13 7.29
N THR A 86 19.43 23.00 7.28
CA THR A 86 18.90 21.76 6.69
C THR A 86 17.76 21.24 7.55
N ALA A 87 16.64 20.85 6.93
CA ALA A 87 15.54 20.22 7.63
C ALA A 87 15.96 18.84 8.16
N GLN A 88 15.90 18.66 9.47
CA GLN A 88 16.31 17.42 10.15
C GLN A 88 15.31 17.02 11.23
N VAL A 89 15.24 15.72 11.52
CA VAL A 89 14.53 15.15 12.65
C VAL A 89 15.47 14.26 13.46
N ILE A 90 15.32 14.33 14.78
CA ILE A 90 16.12 13.57 15.76
C ILE A 90 15.14 12.72 16.54
N PRO A 91 15.16 11.38 16.41
CA PRO A 91 14.28 10.49 17.16
C PRO A 91 14.52 10.62 18.67
N SER A 92 13.43 10.66 19.45
CA SER A 92 13.48 10.65 20.92
C SER A 92 13.71 9.26 21.50
N ILE A 93 13.46 8.21 20.68
CA ILE A 93 13.68 6.79 20.96
C ILE A 93 14.25 6.12 19.72
N ASN A 94 14.74 4.89 19.82
CA ASN A 94 15.05 4.09 18.64
C ASN A 94 13.76 3.86 17.83
N ALA A 95 13.72 4.36 16.62
CA ALA A 95 12.50 4.37 15.80
C ALA A 95 12.59 3.41 14.61
N TYR A 96 11.48 2.73 14.31
CA TYR A 96 11.36 2.00 13.06
C TYR A 96 11.25 2.96 11.89
N CYS A 97 12.02 2.69 10.84
CA CYS A 97 11.89 3.36 9.57
C CYS A 97 11.14 2.45 8.60
N ARG A 98 10.04 2.95 8.02
CA ARG A 98 9.04 2.13 7.34
C ARG A 98 8.91 2.50 5.86
N LYS A 99 8.24 1.65 5.09
CA LYS A 99 7.92 1.89 3.66
C LYS A 99 6.90 3.00 3.43
N GLY A 100 6.19 3.43 4.48
CA GLY A 100 5.18 4.49 4.40
C GLY A 100 4.82 5.05 5.78
N PRO A 101 4.00 6.13 5.81
CA PRO A 101 3.66 6.85 7.03
C PRO A 101 2.53 6.14 7.81
N GLY A 102 2.88 5.13 8.60
CA GLY A 102 1.93 4.40 9.44
C GLY A 102 2.47 3.06 9.93
N SER A 103 1.87 2.52 10.99
CA SER A 103 2.27 1.25 11.60
C SER A 103 1.96 0.02 10.73
N GLY A 104 1.03 0.12 9.78
CA GLY A 104 0.72 -0.95 8.81
C GLY A 104 1.79 -1.12 7.73
N TYR A 105 2.68 -0.14 7.54
CA TYR A 105 3.77 -0.26 6.58
C TYR A 105 4.91 -1.10 7.11
N TYR A 106 5.53 -1.91 6.24
CA TYR A 106 6.66 -2.76 6.61
C TYR A 106 7.87 -1.93 7.03
N GLU A 107 8.56 -2.46 8.01
CA GLU A 107 9.82 -1.93 8.51
C GLU A 107 10.94 -2.19 7.50
N ILE A 108 11.80 -1.19 7.32
CA ILE A 108 12.98 -1.29 6.43
C ILE A 108 14.24 -1.37 7.28
N THR A 109 14.36 -0.47 8.26
CA THR A 109 15.55 -0.34 9.13
C THR A 109 15.18 0.37 10.43
N TYR A 110 16.16 0.51 11.30
CA TYR A 110 16.05 1.28 12.56
C TYR A 110 16.84 2.56 12.46
N LEU A 111 16.30 3.62 13.04
CA LEU A 111 16.94 4.90 13.27
C LEU A 111 17.31 5.00 14.74
N GLN A 112 18.55 5.42 14.99
CA GLN A 112 19.06 5.51 16.34
C GLN A 112 18.57 6.77 17.06
N GLN A 113 18.18 6.64 18.31
CA GLN A 113 17.85 7.75 19.20
C GLN A 113 18.99 8.79 19.21
N GLY A 114 18.61 10.07 19.20
CA GLY A 114 19.56 11.19 19.30
C GLY A 114 20.38 11.47 18.04
N THR A 115 20.22 10.68 16.97
CA THR A 115 20.91 10.91 15.69
C THR A 115 20.05 11.78 14.78
N ALA A 116 20.64 12.83 14.19
CA ALA A 116 19.95 13.69 13.26
C ALA A 116 19.85 13.06 11.85
N TYR A 117 18.64 13.02 11.28
CA TYR A 117 18.36 12.51 9.94
C TYR A 117 17.79 13.61 9.07
N ASN A 118 18.32 13.77 7.85
CA ASN A 118 17.84 14.76 6.89
C ASN A 118 16.41 14.41 6.43
N VAL A 119 15.52 15.40 6.49
CA VAL A 119 14.14 15.29 5.99
C VAL A 119 14.11 15.67 4.53
N ILE A 120 13.62 14.75 3.68
CA ILE A 120 13.45 14.95 2.24
C ILE A 120 11.98 15.04 1.83
N GLY A 121 11.07 14.77 2.76
CA GLY A 121 9.63 14.89 2.57
C GLY A 121 8.86 14.67 3.86
N ARG A 122 7.55 14.92 3.82
CA ARG A 122 6.66 14.70 4.97
C ARG A 122 5.27 14.25 4.53
N ASN A 123 4.47 13.73 5.43
CA ASN A 123 3.03 13.55 5.18
C ASN A 123 2.28 14.89 5.34
N SER A 124 1.05 14.96 4.87
CA SER A 124 0.22 16.18 4.93
C SER A 124 -0.04 16.69 6.36
N LEU A 125 -0.03 15.79 7.35
CA LEU A 125 -0.27 16.11 8.75
C LEU A 125 1.00 16.50 9.52
N ASN A 126 2.17 16.45 8.88
CA ASN A 126 3.48 16.68 9.52
C ASN A 126 3.73 15.80 10.76
N THR A 127 3.28 14.55 10.73
CA THR A 127 3.44 13.55 11.80
C THR A 127 4.38 12.41 11.42
N TRP A 128 4.73 12.31 10.13
CA TRP A 128 5.67 11.35 9.56
C TRP A 128 6.57 12.07 8.57
N TRP A 129 7.87 11.76 8.65
CA TRP A 129 8.90 12.36 7.82
C TRP A 129 9.59 11.31 6.98
N LEU A 130 9.72 11.58 5.68
CA LEU A 130 10.55 10.80 4.79
C LEU A 130 11.98 11.26 4.99
N VAL A 131 12.83 10.37 5.47
CA VAL A 131 14.20 10.69 5.86
C VAL A 131 15.21 9.89 5.06
N GLN A 132 16.42 10.45 4.99
CA GLN A 132 17.60 9.75 4.49
C GLN A 132 18.26 9.00 5.62
N ALA A 133 18.08 7.68 5.67
CA ALA A 133 18.75 6.76 6.61
C ALA A 133 20.15 6.37 6.10
N PRO A 134 21.00 5.73 6.93
CA PRO A 134 22.28 5.18 6.49
C PRO A 134 22.17 4.28 5.26
N ALA A 135 23.27 4.09 4.55
CA ALA A 135 23.36 3.34 3.30
C ALA A 135 22.43 3.86 2.16
N ASN A 136 22.12 5.17 2.18
CA ASN A 136 21.23 5.82 1.19
C ASN A 136 19.81 5.24 1.15
N VAL A 137 19.35 4.66 2.24
CA VAL A 137 17.96 4.17 2.35
C VAL A 137 17.05 5.35 2.64
N THR A 138 15.98 5.50 1.86
CA THR A 138 14.88 6.43 2.16
C THR A 138 13.72 5.68 2.80
N CYS A 139 13.22 6.21 3.91
CA CYS A 139 12.15 5.57 4.65
C CYS A 139 11.39 6.57 5.52
N TRP A 140 10.20 6.19 5.96
CA TRP A 140 9.33 7.01 6.77
C TRP A 140 9.56 6.77 8.26
N MET A 141 9.78 7.85 8.99
CA MET A 141 9.88 7.86 10.45
C MET A 141 8.68 8.59 11.04
N GLY A 142 8.04 8.00 12.06
CA GLY A 142 7.05 8.61 12.92
C GLY A 142 7.49 8.47 14.37
N ASP A 143 7.71 9.59 15.03
CA ASP A 143 8.02 9.65 16.46
C ASP A 143 7.43 10.94 17.01
N PRO A 144 6.32 10.88 17.79
CA PRO A 144 5.69 12.07 18.36
C PRO A 144 6.61 12.89 19.27
N GLY A 145 7.68 12.27 19.80
CA GLY A 145 8.67 12.94 20.65
C GLY A 145 9.92 13.43 19.89
N ALA A 146 9.99 13.25 18.58
CA ALA A 146 11.15 13.66 17.79
C ALA A 146 11.38 15.17 17.85
N THR A 147 12.65 15.57 17.98
CA THR A 147 13.05 16.97 17.87
C THR A 147 13.21 17.34 16.40
N GLN A 148 12.56 18.41 15.96
CA GLN A 148 12.67 18.95 14.62
C GLN A 148 13.69 20.09 14.60
N GLN A 149 14.55 20.15 13.58
CA GLN A 149 15.52 21.21 13.36
C GLN A 149 15.40 21.74 11.93
N GLY A 150 15.53 23.06 11.78
CA GLY A 150 15.35 23.72 10.47
C GLY A 150 13.90 23.68 9.98
N PRO A 151 13.67 23.98 8.69
CA PRO A 151 12.33 24.19 8.14
C PRO A 151 11.64 22.86 7.75
N VAL A 152 11.45 21.95 8.70
CA VAL A 152 10.85 20.61 8.47
C VAL A 152 9.42 20.70 7.94
N ASP A 153 8.66 21.68 8.39
CA ASP A 153 7.29 21.97 7.95
C ASP A 153 7.21 22.44 6.49
N GLN A 154 8.30 22.96 5.94
CA GLN A 154 8.43 23.38 4.55
C GLN A 154 8.86 22.26 3.61
N ALA A 155 9.22 21.09 4.13
CA ALA A 155 9.52 19.93 3.30
C ALA A 155 8.31 19.55 2.44
N SER A 156 8.55 19.12 1.22
CA SER A 156 7.50 18.73 0.26
C SER A 156 6.65 17.58 0.81
N ILE A 157 5.35 17.60 0.52
CA ILE A 157 4.50 16.44 0.79
C ILE A 157 4.91 15.32 -0.16
N ALA A 158 5.39 14.21 0.42
CA ALA A 158 5.88 13.09 -0.35
C ALA A 158 4.76 12.15 -0.78
N LEU A 159 4.91 11.55 -1.96
CA LEU A 159 4.00 10.53 -2.46
C LEU A 159 4.06 9.29 -1.57
N VAL A 160 2.90 8.78 -1.21
CA VAL A 160 2.74 7.58 -0.39
C VAL A 160 2.08 6.48 -1.22
N GLN A 161 2.68 5.30 -1.23
CA GLN A 161 2.04 4.12 -1.81
C GLN A 161 0.96 3.60 -0.86
N PRO A 162 -0.28 3.38 -1.34
CA PRO A 162 -1.36 2.99 -0.45
C PRO A 162 -1.21 1.55 0.07
N LEU A 163 -1.59 1.35 1.32
CA LEU A 163 -1.86 0.02 1.85
C LEU A 163 -3.13 -0.56 1.21
N PRO A 164 -3.30 -1.89 1.16
CA PRO A 164 -4.59 -2.48 0.83
C PRO A 164 -5.66 -2.02 1.81
N ALA A 165 -6.89 -1.93 1.33
CA ALA A 165 -8.02 -1.77 2.25
C ALA A 165 -8.24 -3.06 3.06
N THR A 166 -8.83 -2.95 4.23
CA THR A 166 -9.34 -4.11 4.96
C THR A 166 -10.48 -4.74 4.16
N PRO A 167 -10.52 -6.07 3.94
CA PRO A 167 -11.65 -6.73 3.31
C PRO A 167 -12.96 -6.37 4.03
N ALA A 168 -14.01 -6.00 3.28
CA ALA A 168 -15.27 -5.57 3.86
C ALA A 168 -16.04 -6.72 4.52
N THR A 169 -15.79 -7.96 4.06
CA THR A 169 -16.39 -9.18 4.61
C THR A 169 -15.34 -10.24 4.86
N PHE A 170 -15.49 -11.00 5.93
CA PHE A 170 -14.79 -12.25 6.22
C PHE A 170 -15.78 -13.13 6.94
N VAL A 171 -16.28 -14.14 6.26
CA VAL A 171 -17.33 -15.03 6.75
C VAL A 171 -16.84 -16.46 6.77
N ASP A 172 -17.27 -17.21 7.78
CA ASP A 172 -16.95 -18.62 7.95
C ASP A 172 -18.19 -19.50 7.84
N SER A 173 -17.95 -20.75 7.51
CA SER A 173 -18.84 -21.88 7.70
C SER A 173 -18.01 -23.06 8.16
N TYR A 174 -18.57 -23.94 9.01
CA TYR A 174 -17.82 -25.08 9.52
C TYR A 174 -18.65 -26.33 9.59
N ILE A 175 -17.97 -27.47 9.47
CA ILE A 175 -18.55 -28.82 9.65
C ILE A 175 -17.81 -29.50 10.79
N CYS A 176 -18.54 -29.78 11.88
CA CYS A 176 -18.05 -30.51 13.04
C CYS A 176 -18.56 -31.94 12.97
N ASN A 177 -17.64 -32.91 12.90
CA ASN A 177 -17.99 -34.35 13.01
C ASN A 177 -17.50 -34.86 14.36
N THR A 178 -18.43 -34.94 15.32
CA THR A 178 -18.14 -35.40 16.70
C THR A 178 -17.79 -36.88 16.78
N THR A 179 -18.24 -37.70 15.82
CA THR A 179 -17.92 -39.12 15.77
C THR A 179 -16.51 -39.39 15.26
N LEU A 180 -16.05 -38.62 14.30
CA LEU A 180 -14.70 -38.73 13.71
C LEU A 180 -13.71 -37.77 14.37
N HIS A 181 -14.16 -36.92 15.28
CA HIS A 181 -13.36 -35.86 15.91
C HIS A 181 -12.64 -35.00 14.85
N THR A 182 -13.39 -34.55 13.82
CA THR A 182 -12.84 -33.70 12.77
C THR A 182 -13.62 -32.39 12.66
N LEU A 183 -12.91 -31.32 12.39
CA LEU A 183 -13.44 -29.98 12.12
C LEU A 183 -12.89 -29.49 10.79
N SER A 184 -13.77 -29.08 9.90
CA SER A 184 -13.42 -28.38 8.66
C SER A 184 -14.05 -27.00 8.69
N VAL A 185 -13.26 -25.97 8.40
CA VAL A 185 -13.73 -24.58 8.37
C VAL A 185 -13.48 -24.01 6.99
N ALA A 186 -14.49 -23.40 6.39
CA ALA A 186 -14.39 -22.74 5.10
C ALA A 186 -14.62 -21.23 5.26
N PHE A 187 -13.88 -20.42 4.54
CA PHE A 187 -13.92 -18.97 4.59
C PHE A 187 -14.16 -18.38 3.20
N ASN A 188 -14.88 -17.26 3.19
CA ASN A 188 -15.00 -16.40 2.03
C ASN A 188 -14.83 -14.94 2.46
N TRP A 189 -14.24 -14.11 1.59
CA TRP A 189 -14.06 -12.69 1.86
C TRP A 189 -14.23 -11.83 0.61
N SER A 190 -14.43 -10.53 0.82
CA SER A 190 -14.51 -9.57 -0.29
C SER A 190 -13.13 -9.31 -0.89
N ALA A 191 -13.06 -9.31 -2.22
CA ALA A 191 -11.84 -8.92 -2.93
C ALA A 191 -11.44 -7.48 -2.62
N VAL A 192 -10.14 -7.24 -2.55
CA VAL A 192 -9.54 -5.91 -2.31
C VAL A 192 -8.60 -5.59 -3.46
N ALA A 193 -8.58 -4.33 -3.88
CA ALA A 193 -7.64 -3.85 -4.88
C ALA A 193 -6.22 -3.67 -4.30
N ASN A 194 -5.20 -3.70 -5.16
CA ASN A 194 -3.80 -3.45 -4.81
C ASN A 194 -3.24 -4.42 -3.75
N VAL A 195 -3.67 -5.68 -3.80
CA VAL A 195 -3.14 -6.75 -2.93
C VAL A 195 -2.18 -7.65 -3.71
N THR A 196 -1.16 -8.15 -3.02
CA THR A 196 -0.30 -9.25 -3.47
C THR A 196 -0.70 -10.57 -2.82
N GLY A 197 -1.46 -10.53 -1.71
CA GLY A 197 -1.98 -11.72 -1.05
C GLY A 197 -2.90 -11.45 0.13
N TYR A 198 -3.42 -12.57 0.66
CA TYR A 198 -4.28 -12.63 1.84
C TYR A 198 -3.70 -13.64 2.82
N ARG A 199 -3.28 -13.18 3.99
CA ARG A 199 -2.79 -14.05 5.06
C ARG A 199 -3.93 -14.48 5.96
N ILE A 200 -4.03 -15.79 6.18
CA ILE A 200 -4.99 -16.35 7.12
C ILE A 200 -4.24 -16.83 8.35
N TYR A 201 -4.78 -16.46 9.48
CA TYR A 201 -4.26 -16.79 10.80
C TYR A 201 -5.26 -17.66 11.56
N ARG A 202 -4.74 -18.58 12.37
CA ARG A 202 -5.52 -19.37 13.33
C ARG A 202 -4.89 -19.19 14.70
N ASN A 203 -5.66 -18.69 15.67
CA ASN A 203 -5.19 -18.35 17.02
C ASN A 203 -3.89 -17.50 17.03
N GLY A 204 -3.82 -16.51 16.13
CA GLY A 204 -2.67 -15.61 16.00
C GLY A 204 -1.52 -16.12 15.12
N THR A 205 -1.48 -17.43 14.81
CA THR A 205 -0.44 -18.04 13.96
C THR A 205 -0.88 -18.02 12.48
N GLN A 206 -0.04 -17.52 11.59
CA GLN A 206 -0.30 -17.58 10.15
C GLN A 206 -0.28 -19.04 9.68
N ILE A 207 -1.36 -19.46 9.00
CA ILE A 207 -1.50 -20.83 8.47
C ILE A 207 -1.36 -20.89 6.95
N THR A 208 -1.64 -19.80 6.26
CA THR A 208 -1.50 -19.73 4.80
C THR A 208 -1.35 -18.29 4.31
N ASP A 209 -0.89 -18.13 3.07
CA ASP A 209 -0.89 -16.90 2.29
C ASP A 209 -1.45 -17.22 0.90
N ILE A 210 -2.49 -16.51 0.47
CA ILE A 210 -3.28 -16.85 -0.72
C ILE A 210 -3.18 -15.70 -1.71
N ALA A 211 -2.73 -16.01 -2.92
CA ALA A 211 -2.62 -15.03 -3.98
C ALA A 211 -4.00 -14.64 -4.57
N PRO A 212 -4.19 -13.37 -5.00
CA PRO A 212 -5.37 -12.99 -5.77
C PRO A 212 -5.40 -13.73 -7.13
N PRO A 213 -6.56 -13.93 -7.75
CA PRO A 213 -7.86 -13.39 -7.37
C PRO A 213 -8.63 -14.25 -6.36
N THR A 214 -8.01 -15.24 -5.73
CA THR A 214 -8.69 -16.16 -4.81
C THR A 214 -9.18 -15.42 -3.56
N THR A 215 -10.46 -15.62 -3.22
CA THR A 215 -11.14 -15.03 -2.07
C THR A 215 -11.84 -16.06 -1.19
N ALA A 216 -11.33 -17.30 -1.21
CA ALA A 216 -11.84 -18.40 -0.40
C ALA A 216 -10.70 -19.29 0.09
N TYR A 217 -10.90 -19.93 1.24
CA TYR A 217 -9.96 -20.89 1.80
C TYR A 217 -10.69 -21.92 2.67
N GLY A 218 -10.18 -23.18 2.70
CA GLY A 218 -10.68 -24.23 3.56
C GLY A 218 -9.58 -24.75 4.47
N ASP A 219 -9.78 -24.66 5.78
CA ASP A 219 -8.92 -25.29 6.78
C ASP A 219 -9.49 -26.65 7.17
N THR A 220 -8.90 -27.72 6.61
CA THR A 220 -9.25 -29.11 6.92
C THR A 220 -8.39 -29.69 8.06
N SER A 221 -7.49 -28.90 8.60
CA SER A 221 -6.58 -29.24 9.69
C SER A 221 -6.94 -28.57 11.02
N ALA A 222 -8.15 -28.01 11.10
CA ALA A 222 -8.62 -27.31 12.30
C ALA A 222 -8.67 -28.27 13.51
N PRO A 223 -8.05 -27.93 14.65
CA PRO A 223 -8.13 -28.74 15.84
C PRO A 223 -9.54 -28.73 16.44
N THR A 224 -9.92 -29.85 17.06
CA THR A 224 -11.19 -30.00 17.82
C THR A 224 -10.97 -29.72 19.29
N GLY A 225 -12.06 -29.63 20.07
CA GLY A 225 -12.02 -29.49 21.52
C GLY A 225 -11.70 -28.08 22.03
N MET A 226 -11.55 -27.08 21.17
CA MET A 226 -11.28 -25.70 21.57
C MET A 226 -11.94 -24.68 20.64
N ASN A 227 -12.21 -23.48 21.16
CA ASN A 227 -12.63 -22.36 20.31
C ASN A 227 -11.45 -21.86 19.48
N LEU A 228 -11.70 -21.53 18.22
CA LEU A 228 -10.70 -21.02 17.30
C LEU A 228 -11.04 -19.58 16.90
N VAL A 229 -10.00 -18.74 16.82
CA VAL A 229 -10.10 -17.39 16.26
C VAL A 229 -9.32 -17.38 14.96
N TYR A 230 -10.01 -17.12 13.86
CA TYR A 230 -9.36 -16.93 12.56
C TYR A 230 -9.26 -15.45 12.25
N GLY A 231 -8.13 -15.06 11.64
CA GLY A 231 -7.87 -13.73 11.19
C GLY A 231 -7.56 -13.69 9.71
N LEU A 232 -8.02 -12.64 9.03
CA LEU A 232 -7.70 -12.36 7.64
C LEU A 232 -7.03 -10.99 7.54
N GLU A 233 -5.93 -10.92 6.77
CA GLU A 233 -5.13 -9.74 6.57
C GLU A 233 -4.74 -9.62 5.09
N ALA A 234 -5.21 -8.58 4.41
CA ALA A 234 -4.77 -8.26 3.07
C ALA A 234 -3.41 -7.58 3.11
N HIS A 235 -2.49 -7.91 2.20
CA HIS A 235 -1.17 -7.31 2.14
C HIS A 235 -0.72 -6.98 0.72
N ASN A 236 0.25 -6.06 0.61
CA ASN A 236 0.99 -5.78 -0.61
C ASN A 236 2.48 -5.59 -0.30
N ASP A 237 3.28 -5.13 -1.26
CA ASP A 237 4.73 -4.93 -1.10
C ASP A 237 5.09 -3.82 -0.10
N TYR A 238 4.13 -2.97 0.27
CA TYR A 238 4.36 -1.84 1.17
C TYR A 238 3.95 -2.13 2.60
N GLY A 239 2.95 -3.01 2.81
CA GLY A 239 2.49 -3.34 4.15
C GLY A 239 1.19 -4.13 4.17
N VAL A 240 0.49 -4.04 5.30
CA VAL A 240 -0.70 -4.84 5.61
C VAL A 240 -1.89 -3.97 5.98
N ALA A 241 -3.09 -4.43 5.63
CA ALA A 241 -4.34 -3.90 6.14
C ALA A 241 -4.57 -4.29 7.61
N ALA A 242 -5.51 -3.65 8.28
CA ALA A 242 -5.96 -4.11 9.58
C ALA A 242 -6.56 -5.52 9.46
N ARG A 243 -6.21 -6.39 10.43
CA ARG A 243 -6.72 -7.76 10.50
C ARG A 243 -8.16 -7.77 10.96
N ILE A 244 -9.03 -8.47 10.21
CA ILE A 244 -10.39 -8.80 10.65
C ILE A 244 -10.44 -10.25 11.15
N THR A 245 -11.37 -10.54 12.06
CA THR A 245 -11.43 -11.86 12.72
C THR A 245 -12.84 -12.42 12.76
N VAL A 246 -12.92 -13.75 12.77
CA VAL A 246 -14.13 -14.54 13.04
C VAL A 246 -13.81 -15.62 14.09
N SER A 247 -14.82 -16.07 14.82
CA SER A 247 -14.67 -17.08 15.87
C SER A 247 -15.47 -18.33 15.52
N VAL A 248 -14.80 -19.48 15.55
CA VAL A 248 -15.39 -20.81 15.33
C VAL A 248 -15.46 -21.53 16.68
N PRO A 249 -16.65 -21.99 17.10
CA PRO A 249 -16.81 -22.69 18.40
C PRO A 249 -16.09 -24.03 18.41
N ALA A 250 -15.84 -24.53 19.62
CA ALA A 250 -15.27 -25.85 19.83
C ALA A 250 -16.13 -26.94 19.18
N CYS A 251 -15.49 -27.89 18.50
CA CYS A 251 -16.08 -29.12 18.00
C CYS A 251 -15.75 -30.23 19.02
N ASN A 252 -16.71 -30.56 19.89
CA ASN A 252 -16.57 -31.55 20.98
C ASN A 252 -17.22 -32.87 20.63
#